data_719fce06621d9f5bfe01108b18972de4
#
_entry.id   719fce06621d9f5bfe01108b18972de4
#
_cell.length_a   1.000
_cell.length_b   1.000
_cell.length_c   1.000
_cell.angle_alpha   90.00
_cell.angle_beta   90.00
_cell.angle_gamma   90.00
#
_symmetry.space_group_name_H-M   'P 1'
#
loop_
_entity.id
_entity.type
_entity.pdbx_description
1 polymer ?
#
loop_
_entity_poly.entity_id
_entity_poly.type
_entity_poly.pdbx_seq_one_letter_code
_entity_poly.pdbx_strand_id
1 'polypeptide(L)'
;MLLVDERAHGMSEGEQIGFGCLDRHDAMGWIRKVIEICGEDVEILLHGISMGGATVLMTAGLELPAQVKALVSDCGFTSPKYVFTHVLHTMYHLPAFPMIQIASLVNQKRAGYGLDDCNAAREVGKAKIPVLLIHGDADTFVPCSMCEEIYENCVSDKRKLIVKGAAHAESYYKDMQAYENALTELIERCVTDTKSKENES
;
A
#
# COMPACT_ATOMS: atom_id res chain seq x y z
N MET A 1 -7.73 16.00 -3.32
CA MET A 1 -7.55 14.54 -3.18
C MET A 1 -8.08 13.86 -4.42
N LEU A 2 -7.32 12.91 -4.99
CA LEU A 2 -7.75 12.03 -6.07
C LEU A 2 -7.97 10.63 -5.48
N LEU A 3 -9.14 10.05 -5.71
CA LEU A 3 -9.45 8.65 -5.40
C LEU A 3 -9.49 7.88 -6.71
N VAL A 4 -8.80 6.76 -6.75
CA VAL A 4 -8.74 5.91 -7.95
C VAL A 4 -9.29 4.52 -7.63
N ASP A 5 -10.07 3.98 -8.56
CA ASP A 5 -10.44 2.56 -8.54
C ASP A 5 -9.28 1.75 -9.14
N GLU A 6 -8.81 0.74 -8.43
CA GLU A 6 -7.82 -0.20 -8.98
C GLU A 6 -8.44 -0.97 -10.17
N ARG A 7 -7.58 -1.53 -11.01
CA ARG A 7 -8.03 -2.33 -12.17
C ARG A 7 -9.07 -3.39 -11.77
N ALA A 8 -10.05 -3.62 -12.62
CA ALA A 8 -11.17 -4.53 -12.39
C ALA A 8 -12.05 -4.21 -11.17
N HIS A 9 -11.97 -2.98 -10.63
CA HIS A 9 -12.82 -2.49 -9.53
C HIS A 9 -13.57 -1.23 -9.94
N GLY A 10 -14.72 -1.01 -9.31
CA GLY A 10 -15.53 0.20 -9.48
C GLY A 10 -15.82 0.51 -10.94
N MET A 11 -15.37 1.67 -11.41
CA MET A 11 -15.52 2.11 -12.79
C MET A 11 -14.27 1.87 -13.65
N SER A 12 -13.20 1.36 -13.07
CA SER A 12 -11.98 1.04 -13.81
C SER A 12 -12.13 -0.20 -14.67
N GLU A 13 -11.56 -0.14 -15.86
CA GLU A 13 -11.52 -1.26 -16.79
C GLU A 13 -10.59 -2.38 -16.30
N GLY A 14 -10.66 -3.53 -16.98
CA GLY A 14 -9.84 -4.70 -16.72
C GLY A 14 -10.65 -5.92 -16.33
N GLU A 15 -10.06 -7.09 -16.53
CA GLU A 15 -10.67 -8.39 -16.21
C GLU A 15 -9.92 -9.13 -15.11
N GLN A 16 -8.76 -8.60 -14.66
CA GLN A 16 -7.88 -9.26 -13.73
C GLN A 16 -7.53 -8.32 -12.58
N ILE A 17 -7.74 -8.80 -11.36
CA ILE A 17 -7.28 -8.12 -10.13
C ILE A 17 -5.76 -8.32 -10.02
N GLY A 18 -5.02 -7.27 -9.74
CA GLY A 18 -3.57 -7.31 -9.74
C GLY A 18 -2.92 -7.58 -8.38
N PHE A 19 -3.65 -7.43 -7.27
CA PHE A 19 -3.15 -7.59 -5.88
C PHE A 19 -1.84 -6.85 -5.61
N GLY A 20 -1.68 -5.65 -6.16
CA GLY A 20 -0.47 -4.86 -6.09
C GLY A 20 0.58 -5.20 -7.16
N CYS A 21 0.58 -6.42 -7.71
CA CYS A 21 1.54 -6.84 -8.72
C CYS A 21 1.41 -6.08 -10.04
N LEU A 22 0.19 -5.94 -10.54
CA LEU A 22 -0.11 -5.18 -11.74
C LEU A 22 -0.49 -3.75 -11.39
N ASP A 23 -1.22 -3.56 -10.29
CA ASP A 23 -1.78 -2.27 -9.86
C ASP A 23 -0.69 -1.22 -9.57
N ARG A 24 0.51 -1.63 -9.13
CA ARG A 24 1.65 -0.72 -8.96
C ARG A 24 2.05 0.01 -10.25
N HIS A 25 1.83 -0.60 -11.42
CA HIS A 25 2.11 0.03 -12.71
C HIS A 25 0.99 1.00 -13.10
N ASP A 26 -0.25 0.70 -12.72
CA ASP A 26 -1.38 1.63 -12.88
C ASP A 26 -1.22 2.83 -11.95
N ALA A 27 -0.79 2.59 -10.70
CA ALA A 27 -0.47 3.66 -9.76
C ALA A 27 0.59 4.62 -10.33
N MET A 28 1.62 4.09 -11.00
CA MET A 28 2.60 4.93 -11.73
C MET A 28 1.97 5.71 -12.88
N GLY A 29 0.98 5.15 -13.56
CA GLY A 29 0.19 5.85 -14.58
C GLY A 29 -0.60 7.01 -13.97
N TRP A 30 -1.27 6.77 -12.84
CA TRP A 30 -2.01 7.79 -12.11
C TRP A 30 -1.12 8.90 -11.54
N ILE A 31 0.06 8.57 -11.00
CA ILE A 31 1.06 9.56 -10.56
C ILE A 31 1.42 10.50 -11.70
N ARG A 32 1.76 9.97 -12.88
CA ARG A 32 2.07 10.78 -14.07
C ARG A 32 0.88 11.65 -14.50
N LYS A 33 -0.34 11.11 -14.41
CA LYS A 33 -1.55 11.85 -14.74
C LYS A 33 -1.82 13.00 -13.78
N VAL A 34 -1.56 12.82 -12.49
CA VAL A 34 -1.64 13.90 -11.48
C VAL A 34 -0.63 15.00 -11.79
N ILE A 35 0.62 14.64 -12.11
CA ILE A 35 1.65 15.61 -12.50
C ILE A 35 1.23 16.39 -13.76
N GLU A 36 0.70 15.70 -14.78
CA GLU A 36 0.19 16.32 -16.00
C GLU A 36 -0.92 17.35 -15.73
N ILE A 37 -1.83 17.04 -14.80
CA ILE A 37 -2.99 17.90 -14.49
C ILE A 37 -2.61 19.05 -13.56
N CYS A 38 -1.79 18.77 -12.54
CA CYS A 38 -1.48 19.72 -11.46
C CYS A 38 -0.19 20.50 -11.68
N GLY A 39 0.66 20.08 -12.63
CA GLY A 39 1.97 20.69 -12.91
C GLY A 39 3.13 20.03 -12.16
N GLU A 40 4.35 20.38 -12.54
CA GLU A 40 5.59 19.77 -12.04
C GLU A 40 5.88 20.09 -10.56
N ASP A 41 5.31 21.15 -10.02
CA ASP A 41 5.49 21.56 -8.62
C ASP A 41 4.55 20.84 -7.65
N VAL A 42 3.71 19.91 -8.13
CA VAL A 42 2.78 19.16 -7.28
C VAL A 42 3.54 18.23 -6.33
N GLU A 43 3.11 18.18 -5.08
CA GLU A 43 3.60 17.20 -4.12
C GLU A 43 2.55 16.14 -3.87
N ILE A 44 2.95 14.87 -4.00
CA ILE A 44 2.05 13.71 -3.99
C ILE A 44 2.34 12.86 -2.76
N LEU A 45 1.30 12.62 -1.96
CA LEU A 45 1.27 11.60 -0.93
C LEU A 45 0.44 10.42 -1.44
N LEU A 46 1.04 9.23 -1.49
CA LEU A 46 0.32 8.01 -1.81
C LEU A 46 -0.31 7.44 -0.54
N HIS A 47 -1.59 7.11 -0.60
CA HIS A 47 -2.29 6.48 0.52
C HIS A 47 -3.12 5.30 0.02
N GLY A 48 -2.93 4.14 0.61
CA GLY A 48 -3.70 2.94 0.27
C GLY A 48 -4.13 2.17 1.51
N ILE A 49 -5.31 1.55 1.41
CA ILE A 49 -5.88 0.70 2.47
C ILE A 49 -5.97 -0.72 1.95
N SER A 50 -5.58 -1.72 2.75
CA SER A 50 -5.62 -3.15 2.43
C SER A 50 -4.88 -3.46 1.12
N MET A 51 -5.58 -3.86 0.06
CA MET A 51 -4.98 -4.10 -1.27
C MET A 51 -4.32 -2.82 -1.81
N GLY A 52 -4.95 -1.65 -1.66
CA GLY A 52 -4.34 -0.37 -1.98
C GLY A 52 -3.08 -0.09 -1.14
N GLY A 53 -3.06 -0.50 0.13
CA GLY A 53 -1.88 -0.44 1.00
C GLY A 53 -0.72 -1.28 0.47
N ALA A 54 -0.99 -2.50 0.03
CA ALA A 54 0.00 -3.35 -0.63
C ALA A 54 0.46 -2.75 -1.98
N THR A 55 -0.46 -2.17 -2.74
CA THR A 55 -0.18 -1.52 -4.03
C THR A 55 0.80 -0.35 -3.86
N VAL A 56 0.57 0.57 -2.91
CA VAL A 56 1.48 1.71 -2.71
C VAL A 56 2.85 1.27 -2.20
N LEU A 57 2.92 0.23 -1.35
CA LEU A 57 4.19 -0.36 -0.91
C LEU A 57 4.97 -0.99 -2.08
N MET A 58 4.30 -1.71 -2.96
CA MET A 58 4.92 -2.31 -4.15
C MET A 58 5.31 -1.24 -5.18
N THR A 59 4.56 -0.13 -5.24
CA THR A 59 4.88 1.03 -6.08
C THR A 59 6.16 1.71 -5.61
N ALA A 60 6.42 1.76 -4.30
CA ALA A 60 7.64 2.32 -3.72
C ALA A 60 8.93 1.61 -4.16
N GLY A 61 8.82 0.36 -4.62
CA GLY A 61 9.93 -0.38 -5.21
C GLY A 61 10.28 0.00 -6.64
N LEU A 62 9.49 0.88 -7.27
CA LEU A 62 9.71 1.39 -8.62
C LEU A 62 10.46 2.74 -8.58
N GLU A 63 10.93 3.20 -9.74
CA GLU A 63 11.52 4.54 -9.89
C GLU A 63 10.41 5.60 -9.85
N LEU A 64 10.18 6.16 -8.68
CA LEU A 64 9.14 7.18 -8.44
C LEU A 64 9.60 8.56 -8.93
N PRO A 65 8.68 9.37 -9.53
CA PRO A 65 8.93 10.78 -9.78
C PRO A 65 9.20 11.56 -8.47
N ALA A 66 10.02 12.61 -8.56
CA ALA A 66 10.42 13.43 -7.41
C ALA A 66 9.23 14.12 -6.70
N GLN A 67 8.11 14.23 -7.38
CA GLN A 67 6.86 14.76 -6.85
C GLN A 67 6.25 13.86 -5.76
N VAL A 68 6.55 12.55 -5.76
CA VAL A 68 6.06 11.63 -4.71
C VAL A 68 6.93 11.80 -3.47
N LYS A 69 6.35 12.34 -2.40
CA LYS A 69 7.08 12.72 -1.19
C LYS A 69 7.05 11.70 -0.08
N ALA A 70 5.96 10.97 0.04
CA ALA A 70 5.79 9.93 1.06
C ALA A 70 4.68 8.96 0.66
N LEU A 71 4.59 7.85 1.39
CA LEU A 71 3.46 6.92 1.28
C LEU A 71 2.92 6.48 2.64
N VAL A 72 1.63 6.14 2.64
CA VAL A 72 0.90 5.57 3.78
C VAL A 72 0.26 4.26 3.35
N SER A 73 0.53 3.21 4.09
CA SER A 73 -0.12 1.91 3.92
C SER A 73 -0.88 1.56 5.18
N ASP A 74 -2.21 1.50 5.11
CA ASP A 74 -3.08 1.04 6.17
C ASP A 74 -3.50 -0.41 5.90
N CYS A 75 -3.25 -1.30 6.84
CA CYS A 75 -3.50 -2.74 6.81
C CYS A 75 -3.06 -3.45 5.50
N GLY A 76 -1.98 -2.97 4.87
CA GLY A 76 -1.40 -3.62 3.69
C GLY A 76 -0.77 -4.98 4.02
N PHE A 77 -0.79 -5.89 3.04
CA PHE A 77 -0.24 -7.24 3.19
C PHE A 77 1.12 -7.39 2.49
N THR A 78 1.88 -8.41 2.89
CA THR A 78 3.20 -8.71 2.31
C THR A 78 3.09 -9.27 0.89
N SER A 79 2.23 -10.27 0.65
CA SER A 79 1.98 -10.81 -0.69
C SER A 79 0.61 -11.48 -0.80
N PRO A 80 0.03 -11.61 -2.00
CA PRO A 80 -1.19 -12.36 -2.25
C PRO A 80 -1.10 -13.80 -1.74
N LYS A 81 0.03 -14.46 -1.92
CA LYS A 81 0.27 -15.82 -1.42
C LYS A 81 0.07 -15.92 0.08
N TYR A 82 0.66 -14.99 0.85
CA TYR A 82 0.58 -15.05 2.31
C TYR A 82 -0.83 -14.76 2.82
N VAL A 83 -1.49 -13.73 2.30
CA VAL A 83 -2.86 -13.41 2.73
C VAL A 83 -3.84 -14.53 2.38
N PHE A 84 -3.74 -15.11 1.18
CA PHE A 84 -4.61 -16.23 0.80
C PHE A 84 -4.32 -17.49 1.60
N THR A 85 -3.05 -17.79 1.89
CA THR A 85 -2.67 -18.89 2.77
C THR A 85 -3.28 -18.71 4.16
N HIS A 86 -3.17 -17.50 4.71
CA HIS A 86 -3.75 -17.17 6.02
C HIS A 86 -5.28 -17.32 6.01
N VAL A 87 -5.96 -16.75 5.04
CA VAL A 87 -7.42 -16.82 4.89
C VAL A 87 -7.90 -18.29 4.73
N LEU A 88 -7.24 -19.08 3.89
CA LEU A 88 -7.57 -20.50 3.74
C LEU A 88 -7.49 -21.23 5.07
N HIS A 89 -6.43 -21.00 5.82
CA HIS A 89 -6.21 -21.71 7.09
C HIS A 89 -7.17 -21.22 8.18
N THR A 90 -7.34 -19.91 8.35
CA THR A 90 -8.07 -19.33 9.49
C THR A 90 -9.59 -19.30 9.28
N MET A 91 -10.05 -18.97 8.07
CA MET A 91 -11.48 -18.80 7.78
C MET A 91 -12.12 -20.07 7.22
N TYR A 92 -11.38 -20.82 6.42
CA TYR A 92 -11.93 -22.01 5.76
C TYR A 92 -11.42 -23.33 6.33
N HIS A 93 -10.41 -23.30 7.24
CA HIS A 93 -9.78 -24.48 7.83
C HIS A 93 -9.24 -25.48 6.78
N LEU A 94 -8.81 -24.94 5.64
CA LEU A 94 -8.28 -25.69 4.51
C LEU A 94 -6.76 -25.63 4.46
N PRO A 95 -6.08 -26.71 4.00
CA PRO A 95 -4.63 -26.69 3.81
C PRO A 95 -4.25 -25.80 2.63
N ALA A 96 -3.16 -25.04 2.76
CA ALA A 96 -2.65 -24.22 1.68
C ALA A 96 -2.16 -25.06 0.48
N PHE A 97 -1.53 -26.21 0.74
CA PHE A 97 -1.10 -27.14 -0.29
C PHE A 97 -2.19 -28.16 -0.59
N PRO A 98 -2.51 -28.45 -1.86
CA PRO A 98 -1.95 -27.85 -3.11
C PRO A 98 -2.71 -26.62 -3.62
N MET A 99 -3.68 -26.10 -2.87
CA MET A 99 -4.63 -25.10 -3.35
C MET A 99 -3.95 -23.79 -3.81
N ILE A 100 -3.04 -23.26 -3.00
CA ILE A 100 -2.31 -22.01 -3.33
C ILE A 100 -1.42 -22.20 -4.55
N GLN A 101 -0.77 -23.36 -4.71
CA GLN A 101 0.06 -23.66 -5.88
C GLN A 101 -0.77 -23.70 -7.17
N ILE A 102 -1.94 -24.38 -7.12
CA ILE A 102 -2.86 -24.45 -8.25
C ILE A 102 -3.40 -23.05 -8.57
N ALA A 103 -3.84 -22.30 -7.55
CA ALA A 103 -4.31 -20.91 -7.73
C ALA A 103 -3.22 -20.02 -8.36
N SER A 104 -1.97 -20.14 -7.88
CA SER A 104 -0.83 -19.40 -8.43
C SER A 104 -0.57 -19.74 -9.90
N LEU A 105 -0.61 -21.02 -10.27
CA LEU A 105 -0.44 -21.46 -11.67
C LEU A 105 -1.57 -20.96 -12.58
N VAL A 106 -2.82 -21.01 -12.09
CA VAL A 106 -3.98 -20.49 -12.82
C VAL A 106 -3.87 -18.98 -13.02
N ASN A 107 -3.48 -18.26 -11.96
CA ASN A 107 -3.29 -16.82 -12.01
C ASN A 107 -2.15 -16.43 -12.96
N GLN A 108 -1.02 -17.15 -12.90
CA GLN A 108 0.09 -16.97 -13.85
C GLN A 108 -0.37 -17.13 -15.31
N LYS A 109 -1.21 -18.12 -15.57
CA LYS A 109 -1.71 -18.36 -16.93
C LYS A 109 -2.73 -17.31 -17.40
N ARG A 110 -3.56 -16.77 -16.49
CA ARG A 110 -4.65 -15.84 -16.83
C ARG A 110 -4.25 -14.38 -16.71
N ALA A 111 -3.52 -14.02 -15.65
CA ALA A 111 -3.17 -12.65 -15.33
C ALA A 111 -1.68 -12.33 -15.55
N GLY A 112 -0.86 -13.32 -15.90
CA GLY A 112 0.55 -13.14 -16.21
C GLY A 112 1.49 -13.08 -15.01
N TYR A 113 1.00 -13.28 -13.80
CA TYR A 113 1.83 -13.28 -12.58
C TYR A 113 1.42 -14.39 -11.60
N GLY A 114 2.38 -14.95 -10.89
CA GLY A 114 2.16 -15.87 -9.78
C GLY A 114 1.90 -15.14 -8.46
N LEU A 115 1.24 -15.80 -7.51
CA LEU A 115 0.88 -15.18 -6.23
C LEU A 115 2.08 -14.79 -5.34
N ASP A 116 3.29 -15.22 -5.70
CA ASP A 116 4.55 -14.96 -4.98
C ASP A 116 5.51 -14.05 -5.78
N ASP A 117 5.14 -13.64 -6.99
CA ASP A 117 6.00 -12.82 -7.86
C ASP A 117 6.20 -11.42 -7.30
N CYS A 118 5.20 -10.91 -6.57
CA CYS A 118 5.25 -9.61 -5.93
C CYS A 118 5.12 -9.74 -4.41
N ASN A 119 5.94 -8.98 -3.70
CA ASN A 119 5.96 -8.96 -2.25
C ASN A 119 6.27 -7.54 -1.76
N ALA A 120 5.32 -6.94 -1.01
CA ALA A 120 5.44 -5.57 -0.53
C ALA A 120 6.63 -5.39 0.44
N ALA A 121 6.93 -6.41 1.27
CA ALA A 121 8.09 -6.35 2.16
C ALA A 121 9.42 -6.32 1.39
N ARG A 122 9.50 -7.07 0.28
CA ARG A 122 10.67 -7.02 -0.61
C ARG A 122 10.76 -5.69 -1.37
N GLU A 123 9.64 -5.19 -1.88
CA GLU A 123 9.62 -3.98 -2.69
C GLU A 123 9.86 -2.72 -1.84
N VAL A 124 9.31 -2.64 -0.61
CA VAL A 124 9.58 -1.52 0.31
C VAL A 124 11.05 -1.43 0.73
N GLY A 125 11.79 -2.54 0.65
CA GLY A 125 13.25 -2.55 0.83
C GLY A 125 14.03 -1.74 -0.22
N LYS A 126 13.37 -1.26 -1.28
CA LYS A 126 13.94 -0.38 -2.31
C LYS A 126 13.42 1.06 -2.18
N ALA A 127 12.50 1.32 -1.26
CA ALA A 127 11.88 2.63 -1.09
C ALA A 127 12.93 3.71 -0.76
N LYS A 128 12.77 4.87 -1.39
CA LYS A 128 13.64 6.05 -1.19
C LYS A 128 12.90 7.20 -0.53
N ILE A 129 11.59 7.05 -0.30
CA ILE A 129 10.70 8.05 0.29
C ILE A 129 10.21 7.59 1.66
N PRO A 130 9.82 8.48 2.57
CA PRO A 130 9.26 8.15 3.87
C PRO A 130 8.01 7.26 3.77
N VAL A 131 7.91 6.30 4.69
CA VAL A 131 6.84 5.30 4.77
C VAL A 131 6.16 5.36 6.13
N LEU A 132 4.83 5.54 6.14
CA LEU A 132 4.00 5.35 7.32
C LEU A 132 3.19 4.06 7.16
N LEU A 133 3.38 3.13 8.08
CA LEU A 133 2.58 1.92 8.18
C LEU A 133 1.55 2.08 9.30
N ILE A 134 0.29 1.80 9.01
CA ILE A 134 -0.80 1.80 9.98
C ILE A 134 -1.43 0.40 9.98
N HIS A 135 -1.73 -0.15 11.16
CA HIS A 135 -2.34 -1.48 11.24
C HIS A 135 -3.11 -1.64 12.55
N GLY A 136 -4.20 -2.41 12.51
CA GLY A 136 -4.91 -2.83 13.70
C GLY A 136 -4.31 -4.09 14.32
N ASP A 137 -4.14 -4.14 15.65
CA ASP A 137 -3.61 -5.33 16.32
C ASP A 137 -4.62 -6.48 16.44
N ALA A 138 -5.91 -6.20 16.19
CA ALA A 138 -6.99 -7.19 16.15
C ALA A 138 -7.39 -7.59 14.71
N ASP A 139 -6.58 -7.24 13.70
CA ASP A 139 -6.83 -7.62 12.32
C ASP A 139 -6.58 -9.14 12.13
N THR A 140 -7.68 -9.88 11.91
CA THR A 140 -7.65 -11.31 11.67
C THR A 140 -7.63 -11.68 10.18
N PHE A 141 -7.85 -10.71 9.29
CA PHE A 141 -7.83 -10.93 7.84
C PHE A 141 -6.42 -10.72 7.26
N VAL A 142 -5.79 -9.60 7.58
CA VAL A 142 -4.37 -9.35 7.32
C VAL A 142 -3.65 -9.27 8.67
N PRO A 143 -2.93 -10.32 9.10
CA PRO A 143 -2.30 -10.31 10.42
C PRO A 143 -1.32 -9.15 10.60
N CYS A 144 -1.34 -8.52 11.77
CA CYS A 144 -0.43 -7.42 12.12
C CYS A 144 1.05 -7.81 11.97
N SER A 145 1.39 -9.09 12.04
CA SER A 145 2.74 -9.61 11.76
C SER A 145 3.23 -9.30 10.35
N MET A 146 2.32 -9.14 9.37
CA MET A 146 2.72 -8.70 8.01
C MET A 146 3.19 -7.25 8.01
N CYS A 147 2.56 -6.38 8.82
CA CYS A 147 3.02 -5.00 9.02
C CYS A 147 4.42 -4.97 9.66
N GLU A 148 4.69 -5.85 10.64
CA GLU A 148 6.01 -5.96 11.25
C GLU A 148 7.06 -6.38 10.22
N GLU A 149 6.79 -7.41 9.40
CA GLU A 149 7.69 -7.85 8.33
C GLU A 149 7.97 -6.72 7.33
N ILE A 150 6.95 -5.98 6.91
CA ILE A 150 7.11 -4.82 6.01
C ILE A 150 7.95 -3.74 6.68
N TYR A 151 7.69 -3.44 7.95
CA TYR A 151 8.44 -2.44 8.72
C TYR A 151 9.92 -2.82 8.84
N GLU A 152 10.24 -4.05 9.18
CA GLU A 152 11.62 -4.53 9.31
C GLU A 152 12.40 -4.42 8.01
N ASN A 153 11.76 -4.74 6.88
CA ASN A 153 12.39 -4.71 5.56
C ASN A 153 12.49 -3.30 4.95
N CYS A 154 11.73 -2.33 5.44
CA CYS A 154 11.78 -0.96 4.94
C CYS A 154 13.11 -0.29 5.32
N VAL A 155 13.85 0.20 4.34
CA VAL A 155 15.19 0.83 4.54
C VAL A 155 15.13 2.34 4.57
N SER A 156 14.04 2.94 4.10
CA SER A 156 13.84 4.40 4.13
C SER A 156 13.42 4.88 5.52
N ASP A 157 13.27 6.20 5.68
CA ASP A 157 12.64 6.76 6.88
C ASP A 157 11.24 6.14 7.04
N LYS A 158 10.97 5.58 8.21
CA LYS A 158 9.77 4.78 8.44
C LYS A 158 9.18 5.05 9.80
N ARG A 159 7.85 5.05 9.85
CA ARG A 159 7.07 5.10 11.08
C ARG A 159 5.98 4.04 11.07
N LYS A 160 5.51 3.69 12.24
CA LYS A 160 4.47 2.70 12.42
C LYS A 160 3.48 3.15 13.50
N LEU A 161 2.19 3.03 13.18
CA LEU A 161 1.07 3.22 14.11
C LEU A 161 0.31 1.90 14.21
N ILE A 162 0.36 1.26 15.38
CA ILE A 162 -0.47 0.09 15.68
C ILE A 162 -1.66 0.56 16.51
N VAL A 163 -2.86 0.38 15.97
CA VAL A 163 -4.11 0.82 16.60
C VAL A 163 -4.71 -0.34 17.39
N LYS A 164 -4.77 -0.16 18.70
CA LYS A 164 -5.22 -1.20 19.63
C LYS A 164 -6.70 -1.54 19.45
N GLY A 165 -6.98 -2.83 19.26
CA GLY A 165 -8.34 -3.36 19.10
C GLY A 165 -9.01 -3.00 17.77
N ALA A 166 -8.28 -2.46 16.79
CA ALA A 166 -8.78 -2.25 15.45
C ALA A 166 -8.70 -3.55 14.65
N ALA A 167 -9.79 -3.92 14.00
CA ALA A 167 -9.85 -4.99 13.01
C ALA A 167 -9.41 -4.48 11.64
N HIS A 168 -9.62 -5.29 10.58
CA HIS A 168 -9.21 -4.96 9.22
C HIS A 168 -9.86 -3.68 8.71
N ALA A 169 -9.04 -2.71 8.27
CA ALA A 169 -9.46 -1.39 7.77
C ALA A 169 -10.26 -0.53 8.79
N GLU A 170 -10.14 -0.81 10.09
CA GLU A 170 -10.83 -0.07 11.14
C GLU A 170 -9.95 0.95 11.88
N SER A 171 -8.66 1.03 11.53
CA SER A 171 -7.69 1.87 12.26
C SER A 171 -8.16 3.30 12.44
N TYR A 172 -8.66 3.94 11.38
CA TYR A 172 -9.17 5.31 11.42
C TYR A 172 -10.38 5.45 12.37
N TYR A 173 -11.34 4.55 12.28
CA TYR A 173 -12.56 4.61 13.09
C TYR A 173 -12.32 4.29 14.56
N LYS A 174 -11.29 3.51 14.86
CA LYS A 174 -10.97 3.07 16.21
C LYS A 174 -10.20 4.10 17.00
N ASP A 175 -9.27 4.80 16.36
CA ASP A 175 -8.52 5.91 16.95
C ASP A 175 -8.22 6.98 15.91
N MET A 176 -9.24 7.80 15.63
CA MET A 176 -9.18 8.87 14.63
C MET A 176 -8.06 9.87 14.96
N GLN A 177 -7.93 10.23 16.24
CA GLN A 177 -6.95 11.24 16.65
C GLN A 177 -5.50 10.76 16.43
N ALA A 178 -5.19 9.51 16.82
CA ALA A 178 -3.86 8.96 16.57
C ALA A 178 -3.56 8.82 15.07
N TYR A 179 -4.56 8.43 14.29
CA TYR A 179 -4.45 8.31 12.84
C TYR A 179 -4.16 9.65 12.18
N GLU A 180 -4.96 10.68 12.48
CA GLU A 180 -4.79 12.04 11.94
C GLU A 180 -3.47 12.67 12.38
N ASN A 181 -3.06 12.48 13.63
CA ASN A 181 -1.78 12.94 14.13
C ASN A 181 -0.62 12.32 13.35
N ALA A 182 -0.66 10.99 13.11
CA ALA A 182 0.39 10.30 12.36
C ALA A 182 0.48 10.79 10.90
N LEU A 183 -0.67 11.05 10.26
CA LEU A 183 -0.72 11.64 8.91
C LEU A 183 -0.16 13.07 8.90
N THR A 184 -0.59 13.91 9.84
CA THR A 184 -0.15 15.30 9.96
C THR A 184 1.36 15.39 10.14
N GLU A 185 1.92 14.60 11.06
CA GLU A 185 3.37 14.53 11.27
C GLU A 185 4.13 14.09 10.01
N LEU A 186 3.58 13.16 9.22
CA LEU A 186 4.21 12.74 7.97
C LEU A 186 4.18 13.87 6.95
N ILE A 187 3.04 14.54 6.79
CA ILE A 187 2.85 15.63 5.84
C ILE A 187 3.78 16.80 6.18
N GLU A 188 3.80 17.25 7.44
CA GLU A 188 4.66 18.36 7.90
C GLU A 188 6.16 18.11 7.66
N ARG A 189 6.57 16.85 7.68
CA ARG A 189 7.98 16.46 7.45
C ARG A 189 8.35 16.33 5.99
N CYS A 190 7.40 15.99 5.13
CA CYS A 190 7.69 15.55 3.76
C CYS A 190 7.18 16.50 2.68
N VAL A 191 6.19 17.33 3.01
CA VAL A 191 5.56 18.27 2.09
C VAL A 191 6.06 19.68 2.40
N THR A 192 6.59 20.37 1.42
CA THR A 192 7.13 21.73 1.59
C THR A 192 5.99 22.73 1.81
N ASP A 193 6.09 23.50 2.89
CA ASP A 193 5.12 24.56 3.16
C ASP A 193 5.30 25.66 2.09
N THR A 194 4.38 25.72 1.13
CA THR A 194 4.38 26.75 0.06
C THR A 194 4.25 28.17 0.58
N LYS A 195 3.91 28.34 1.86
CA LYS A 195 3.78 29.68 2.50
C LYS A 195 5.11 30.38 2.78
N SER A 196 6.24 29.68 2.76
CA SER A 196 7.55 30.31 2.98
C SER A 196 8.09 31.06 1.75
N LYS A 197 7.55 30.78 0.55
CA LYS A 197 8.02 31.45 -0.70
C LYS A 197 7.33 32.81 -1.01
N GLU A 198 6.18 33.07 -0.39
CA GLU A 198 5.45 34.34 -0.60
C GLU A 198 6.00 35.53 0.25
N ASN A 199 6.84 35.24 1.25
CA ASN A 199 7.42 36.30 2.13
C ASN A 199 8.86 36.72 1.75
N GLU A 200 9.42 36.17 0.69
CA GLU A 200 10.78 36.56 0.18
C GLU A 200 10.74 37.24 -1.19
N SER A 201 9.57 37.68 -1.66
CA SER A 201 9.47 38.46 -2.92
C SER A 201 9.05 39.91 -2.71
#